data_a26dad17759815a6c5351dc6e0aed8c4
#
_entry.id   a26dad17759815a6c5351dc6e0aed8c4
#
_cell.length_a   1.000
_cell.length_b   1.000
_cell.length_c   1.000
_cell.angle_alpha   90.00
_cell.angle_beta   90.00
_cell.angle_gamma   90.00
#
_symmetry.space_group_name_H-M   'P 1'
#
loop_
_entity.id
_entity.type
_entity.pdbx_description
1 polymer ?
#
loop_
_entity_poly.entity_id
_entity_poly.type
_entity_poly.pdbx_seq_one_letter_code
_entity_poly.pdbx_strand_id
1 'polypeptide(L)'
;MKTFNLTISRTIAGSADEVFDVWLDPKRPGGLWFGVERAILNPVVDGLFYHVVKHEGRSWPHYGRFIRLDRGRAIEHTWVSEATRGLETVVTVTLAPRNGGTEVTLHHANVPDDEMGRGHKEGWTWYLNVLAEQVEKVAAQ
;
A
#
# COMPACT_ATOMS: atom_id res chain seq x y z
N MET A 1 -5.10 17.91 -16.62
CA MET A 1 -4.64 16.52 -16.75
C MET A 1 -5.78 15.57 -16.43
N LYS A 2 -5.96 14.56 -17.24
CA LYS A 2 -6.98 13.55 -17.00
C LYS A 2 -6.49 12.55 -15.96
N THR A 3 -7.32 12.23 -14.97
CA THR A 3 -7.01 11.28 -13.91
C THR A 3 -8.11 10.22 -13.82
N PHE A 4 -7.81 9.13 -13.12
CA PHE A 4 -8.78 8.10 -12.84
C PHE A 4 -8.58 7.56 -11.42
N ASN A 5 -9.56 6.83 -10.93
CA ASN A 5 -9.49 6.15 -9.65
C ASN A 5 -9.49 4.64 -9.90
N LEU A 6 -8.75 3.91 -9.09
CA LEU A 6 -8.78 2.45 -9.15
C LEU A 6 -9.14 1.88 -7.79
N THR A 7 -9.80 0.73 -7.79
CA THR A 7 -10.15 0.01 -6.57
C THR A 7 -9.90 -1.46 -6.80
N ILE A 8 -9.17 -2.08 -5.88
CA ILE A 8 -8.95 -3.53 -5.90
C ILE A 8 -9.19 -4.07 -4.51
N SER A 9 -9.65 -5.32 -4.43
CA SER A 9 -9.95 -5.99 -3.16
C SER A 9 -9.35 -7.37 -3.14
N ARG A 10 -8.99 -7.83 -1.94
CA ARG A 10 -8.53 -9.18 -1.71
C ARG A 10 -8.93 -9.62 -0.31
N THR A 11 -9.42 -10.85 -0.18
CA THR A 11 -9.67 -11.46 1.13
C THR A 11 -8.39 -12.15 1.59
N ILE A 12 -7.97 -11.85 2.81
CA ILE A 12 -6.74 -12.37 3.41
C ILE A 12 -7.10 -13.18 4.65
N ALA A 13 -6.50 -14.37 4.79
CA ALA A 13 -6.73 -15.25 5.94
C ALA A 13 -5.87 -14.78 7.13
N GLY A 14 -6.34 -13.76 7.81
CA GLY A 14 -5.71 -13.16 8.98
C GLY A 14 -6.60 -12.06 9.53
N SER A 15 -6.32 -11.61 10.75
CA SER A 15 -7.11 -10.56 11.37
C SER A 15 -6.82 -9.19 10.76
N ALA A 16 -7.76 -8.26 10.91
CA ALA A 16 -7.57 -6.89 10.45
C ALA A 16 -6.38 -6.21 11.15
N ASP A 17 -6.16 -6.51 12.43
CA ASP A 17 -5.01 -5.99 13.18
C ASP A 17 -3.70 -6.52 12.60
N GLU A 18 -3.63 -7.80 12.26
CA GLU A 18 -2.44 -8.38 11.64
C GLU A 18 -2.15 -7.75 10.27
N VAL A 19 -3.18 -7.54 9.46
CA VAL A 19 -3.02 -6.87 8.15
C VAL A 19 -2.48 -5.46 8.34
N PHE A 20 -3.07 -4.70 9.26
CA PHE A 20 -2.66 -3.34 9.57
C PHE A 20 -1.19 -3.29 10.01
N ASP A 21 -0.82 -4.17 10.95
CA ASP A 21 0.54 -4.20 11.51
C ASP A 21 1.59 -4.59 10.45
N VAL A 22 1.28 -5.57 9.60
CA VAL A 22 2.19 -5.98 8.52
C VAL A 22 2.34 -4.87 7.48
N TRP A 23 1.26 -4.16 7.15
CA TRP A 23 1.32 -3.05 6.19
C TRP A 23 2.32 -1.98 6.64
N LEU A 24 2.35 -1.66 7.93
CA LEU A 24 3.13 -0.54 8.46
C LEU A 24 4.51 -0.93 9.01
N ASP A 25 4.90 -2.20 8.93
CA ASP A 25 6.17 -2.68 9.48
C ASP A 25 7.26 -2.72 8.39
N PRO A 26 8.24 -1.80 8.42
CA PRO A 26 9.30 -1.78 7.42
C PRO A 26 10.29 -2.93 7.53
N LYS A 27 10.25 -3.68 8.63
CA LYS A 27 11.19 -4.77 8.89
C LYS A 27 10.62 -6.13 8.52
N ARG A 28 9.31 -6.22 8.27
CA ARG A 28 8.67 -7.50 8.01
C ARG A 28 8.77 -7.89 6.54
N PRO A 29 9.30 -9.09 6.23
CA PRO A 29 9.35 -9.57 4.85
C PRO A 29 7.94 -9.57 4.22
N GLY A 30 7.86 -9.09 2.98
CA GLY A 30 6.59 -9.01 2.27
C GLY A 30 5.71 -7.81 2.60
N GLY A 31 6.11 -6.99 3.56
CA GLY A 31 5.45 -5.72 3.80
C GLY A 31 5.76 -4.73 2.67
N LEU A 32 4.95 -3.68 2.55
CA LEU A 32 5.12 -2.66 1.50
C LEU A 32 6.52 -2.06 1.48
N TRP A 33 7.15 -1.97 2.64
CA TRP A 33 8.43 -1.28 2.81
C TRP A 33 9.63 -2.23 2.78
N PHE A 34 9.39 -3.53 2.94
CA PHE A 34 10.47 -4.52 2.97
C PHE A 34 10.92 -4.88 1.55
N GLY A 35 12.22 -5.02 1.37
CA GLY A 35 12.79 -5.38 0.08
C GLY A 35 12.97 -4.20 -0.86
N VAL A 36 12.59 -3.00 -0.44
CA VAL A 36 12.88 -1.78 -1.18
C VAL A 36 14.32 -1.35 -0.93
N GLU A 37 14.89 -0.57 -1.83
CA GLU A 37 16.27 -0.09 -1.70
C GLU A 37 16.45 0.74 -0.43
N ARG A 38 15.46 1.56 -0.11
CA ARG A 38 15.49 2.41 1.08
C ARG A 38 14.07 2.74 1.51
N ALA A 39 13.82 2.71 2.82
CA ALA A 39 12.55 3.14 3.38
C ALA A 39 12.77 3.96 4.64
N ILE A 40 12.08 5.09 4.73
CA ILE A 40 12.00 5.93 5.93
C ILE A 40 10.51 6.08 6.20
N LEU A 41 10.08 5.75 7.42
CA LEU A 41 8.67 5.65 7.72
C LEU A 41 8.40 6.13 9.14
N ASN A 42 7.51 7.11 9.26
CA ASN A 42 6.98 7.54 10.55
C ASN A 42 5.45 7.28 10.54
N PRO A 43 4.99 6.13 11.04
CA PRO A 43 3.59 5.70 10.90
C PRO A 43 2.68 6.34 11.95
N VAL A 44 2.57 7.65 11.92
CA VAL A 44 1.64 8.44 12.73
C VAL A 44 0.92 9.42 11.80
N VAL A 45 -0.24 9.91 12.21
CA VAL A 45 -0.97 10.94 11.43
C VAL A 45 -0.06 12.14 11.24
N ASP A 46 -0.02 12.66 10.02
CA ASP A 46 0.89 13.69 9.54
C ASP A 46 2.36 13.27 9.48
N GLY A 47 2.70 12.04 9.85
CA GLY A 47 4.04 11.50 9.65
C GLY A 47 4.33 11.27 8.18
N LEU A 48 5.60 11.34 7.82
CA LEU A 48 6.04 11.23 6.43
C LEU A 48 6.61 9.84 6.16
N PHE A 49 6.53 9.43 4.90
CA PHE A 49 7.28 8.28 4.43
C PHE A 49 8.01 8.58 3.13
N TYR A 50 9.09 7.85 2.94
CA TYR A 50 9.86 7.86 1.70
C TYR A 50 10.39 6.45 1.47
N HIS A 51 10.22 5.92 0.26
CA HIS A 51 10.85 4.67 -0.10
C HIS A 51 11.27 4.65 -1.57
N VAL A 52 12.28 3.83 -1.87
CA VAL A 52 12.76 3.65 -3.24
C VAL A 52 12.55 2.19 -3.63
N VAL A 53 11.80 1.98 -4.69
CA VAL A 53 11.57 0.65 -5.27
C VAL A 53 12.48 0.49 -6.47
N LYS A 54 13.21 -0.64 -6.54
CA LYS A 54 13.98 -0.99 -7.74
C LYS A 54 13.11 -1.85 -8.64
N HIS A 55 13.00 -1.44 -9.90
CA HIS A 55 12.23 -2.16 -10.90
C HIS A 55 12.90 -2.01 -12.25
N GLU A 56 13.20 -3.13 -12.90
CA GLU A 56 13.87 -3.17 -14.21
C GLU A 56 15.18 -2.37 -14.25
N GLY A 57 15.99 -2.50 -13.18
CA GLY A 57 17.29 -1.83 -13.10
C GLY A 57 17.23 -0.34 -12.81
N ARG A 58 16.06 0.19 -12.51
CA ARG A 58 15.83 1.60 -12.24
C ARG A 58 15.26 1.80 -10.84
N SER A 59 15.66 2.90 -10.20
CA SER A 59 15.14 3.30 -8.89
C SER A 59 13.92 4.21 -9.06
N TRP A 60 12.84 3.90 -8.32
CA TRP A 60 11.60 4.65 -8.33
C TRP A 60 11.31 5.20 -6.94
N PRO A 61 11.64 6.47 -6.66
CA PRO A 61 11.31 7.08 -5.36
C PRO A 61 9.82 7.33 -5.22
N HIS A 62 9.32 7.07 -4.01
CA HIS A 62 7.94 7.34 -3.63
C HIS A 62 7.95 8.06 -2.30
N TYR A 63 7.00 8.97 -2.09
CA TYR A 63 6.89 9.66 -0.82
C TYR A 63 5.44 10.08 -0.55
N GLY A 64 5.17 10.37 0.71
CA GLY A 64 3.84 10.79 1.11
C GLY A 64 3.73 11.10 2.59
N ARG A 65 2.50 11.32 3.00
CA ARG A 65 2.13 11.67 4.36
C ARG A 65 0.94 10.82 4.78
N PHE A 66 0.96 10.31 6.00
CA PHE A 66 -0.16 9.57 6.56
C PHE A 66 -1.29 10.54 6.93
N ILE A 67 -2.50 10.26 6.44
CA ILE A 67 -3.70 11.07 6.67
C ILE A 67 -4.52 10.43 7.79
N ARG A 68 -4.68 9.10 7.75
CA ARG A 68 -5.51 8.37 8.71
C ARG A 68 -4.87 7.03 9.03
N LEU A 69 -4.77 6.73 10.33
CA LEU A 69 -4.31 5.43 10.81
C LEU A 69 -5.29 5.00 11.89
N ASP A 70 -6.16 4.05 11.55
CA ASP A 70 -7.17 3.50 12.45
C ASP A 70 -6.93 1.99 12.49
N ARG A 71 -6.25 1.53 13.53
CA ARG A 71 -5.78 0.15 13.61
C ARG A 71 -6.93 -0.85 13.45
N GLY A 72 -6.76 -1.77 12.52
CA GLY A 72 -7.76 -2.79 12.22
C GLY A 72 -8.91 -2.30 11.33
N ARG A 73 -8.90 -1.04 10.89
CA ARG A 73 -10.00 -0.49 10.07
C ARG A 73 -9.53 0.22 8.81
N ALA A 74 -8.55 1.12 8.91
CA ALA A 74 -8.15 1.93 7.76
C ALA A 74 -6.73 2.46 7.85
N ILE A 75 -6.10 2.57 6.67
CA ILE A 75 -4.85 3.26 6.47
C ILE A 75 -5.08 4.20 5.28
N GLU A 76 -4.76 5.48 5.44
CA GLU A 76 -4.88 6.43 4.33
C GLU A 76 -3.64 7.31 4.30
N HIS A 77 -3.07 7.48 3.10
CA HIS A 77 -1.88 8.31 2.93
C HIS A 77 -1.84 8.87 1.51
N THR A 78 -1.07 9.92 1.34
CA THR A 78 -0.77 10.42 0.01
C THR A 78 0.25 9.50 -0.66
N TRP A 79 0.35 9.61 -1.97
CA TRP A 79 1.27 8.79 -2.77
C TRP A 79 1.76 9.61 -3.94
N VAL A 80 3.05 9.93 -3.94
CA VAL A 80 3.67 10.79 -4.95
C VAL A 80 4.90 10.09 -5.50
N SER A 81 4.99 10.04 -6.83
CA SER A 81 6.15 9.48 -7.51
C SER A 81 6.23 10.03 -8.95
N GLU A 82 7.23 9.60 -9.68
CA GLU A 82 7.29 9.90 -11.11
C GLU A 82 6.06 9.33 -11.83
N ALA A 83 5.58 8.15 -11.42
CA ALA A 83 4.41 7.51 -12.02
C ALA A 83 3.11 8.25 -11.73
N THR A 84 3.09 9.18 -10.78
CA THR A 84 1.98 10.12 -10.57
C THR A 84 2.28 11.50 -11.16
N ARG A 85 3.39 11.64 -11.88
CA ARG A 85 3.87 12.91 -12.44
C ARG A 85 4.06 13.99 -11.39
N GLY A 86 4.43 13.59 -10.17
CA GLY A 86 4.60 14.50 -9.05
C GLY A 86 3.28 15.00 -8.44
N LEU A 87 2.13 14.51 -8.92
CA LEU A 87 0.85 14.86 -8.33
C LEU A 87 0.65 14.13 -7.02
N GLU A 88 0.06 14.79 -6.06
CA GLU A 88 -0.34 14.17 -4.82
C GLU A 88 -1.60 13.35 -5.06
N THR A 89 -1.44 12.02 -5.07
CA THR A 89 -2.57 11.09 -5.15
C THR A 89 -2.87 10.56 -3.75
N VAL A 90 -3.99 9.86 -3.57
CA VAL A 90 -4.39 9.37 -2.25
C VAL A 90 -4.69 7.88 -2.33
N VAL A 91 -4.06 7.12 -1.44
CA VAL A 91 -4.32 5.68 -1.26
C VAL A 91 -5.10 5.51 0.03
N THR A 92 -6.25 4.83 -0.06
CA THR A 92 -7.08 4.50 1.10
C THR A 92 -7.24 2.99 1.14
N VAL A 93 -6.81 2.38 2.25
CA VAL A 93 -6.94 0.95 2.49
C VAL A 93 -7.97 0.76 3.59
N THR A 94 -9.03 0.01 3.30
CA THR A 94 -10.05 -0.31 4.31
C THR A 94 -10.01 -1.80 4.61
N LEU A 95 -10.24 -2.14 5.87
CA LEU A 95 -10.17 -3.49 6.39
C LEU A 95 -11.51 -3.86 7.00
N ALA A 96 -12.11 -4.96 6.54
CA ALA A 96 -13.41 -5.41 7.03
C ALA A 96 -13.38 -6.93 7.29
N PRO A 97 -13.91 -7.41 8.42
CA PRO A 97 -14.01 -8.85 8.67
C PRO A 97 -14.82 -9.53 7.59
N ARG A 98 -14.36 -10.68 7.12
CA ARG A 98 -15.08 -11.46 6.11
C ARG A 98 -14.66 -12.94 6.17
N ASN A 99 -15.64 -13.83 6.39
CA ASN A 99 -15.42 -15.29 6.35
C ASN A 99 -14.24 -15.76 7.20
N GLY A 100 -14.09 -15.23 8.41
CA GLY A 100 -13.00 -15.60 9.31
C GLY A 100 -11.66 -14.93 9.00
N GLY A 101 -11.60 -14.10 7.98
CA GLY A 101 -10.43 -13.34 7.60
C GLY A 101 -10.75 -11.85 7.47
N THR A 102 -10.04 -11.18 6.59
CA THR A 102 -10.19 -9.74 6.36
C THR A 102 -10.29 -9.46 4.87
N GLU A 103 -11.33 -8.71 4.47
CA GLU A 103 -11.37 -8.14 3.13
C GLU A 103 -10.59 -6.83 3.16
N VAL A 104 -9.55 -6.78 2.35
CA VAL A 104 -8.70 -5.60 2.17
C VAL A 104 -9.11 -4.93 0.87
N THR A 105 -9.57 -3.69 0.95
CA THR A 105 -9.93 -2.90 -0.22
C THR A 105 -9.00 -1.71 -0.32
N LEU A 106 -8.29 -1.61 -1.44
CA LEU A 106 -7.40 -0.49 -1.74
C LEU A 106 -8.04 0.39 -2.79
N HIS A 107 -8.19 1.67 -2.47
CA HIS A 107 -8.67 2.70 -3.39
C HIS A 107 -7.55 3.71 -3.61
N HIS A 108 -7.18 3.94 -4.87
CA HIS A 108 -6.15 4.91 -5.23
C HIS A 108 -6.79 5.98 -6.12
N ALA A 109 -6.85 7.19 -5.61
CA ALA A 109 -7.57 8.30 -6.24
C ALA A 109 -6.63 9.27 -6.93
N ASN A 110 -7.13 9.88 -8.01
CA ASN A 110 -6.47 10.94 -8.75
C ASN A 110 -5.18 10.51 -9.46
N VAL A 111 -5.14 9.26 -9.90
CA VAL A 111 -3.99 8.71 -10.62
C VAL A 111 -3.99 9.26 -12.05
N PRO A 112 -2.85 9.75 -12.58
CA PRO A 112 -2.80 10.20 -13.98
C PRO A 112 -3.21 9.08 -14.94
N ASP A 113 -4.10 9.43 -15.89
CA ASP A 113 -4.59 8.46 -16.87
C ASP A 113 -3.62 8.38 -18.06
N ASP A 114 -2.47 7.77 -17.79
CA ASP A 114 -1.43 7.51 -18.78
C ASP A 114 -0.85 6.11 -18.53
N GLU A 115 0.13 5.71 -19.31
CA GLU A 115 0.70 4.35 -19.21
C GLU A 115 1.28 4.05 -17.84
N MET A 116 2.06 4.97 -17.28
CA MET A 116 2.65 4.77 -15.95
C MET A 116 1.58 4.79 -14.86
N GLY A 117 0.63 5.71 -14.95
CA GLY A 117 -0.47 5.79 -13.98
C GLY A 117 -1.31 4.51 -13.98
N ARG A 118 -1.65 4.01 -15.17
CA ARG A 118 -2.43 2.76 -15.29
C ARG A 118 -1.68 1.54 -14.75
N GLY A 119 -0.35 1.58 -14.73
CA GLY A 119 0.47 0.51 -14.16
C GLY A 119 0.28 0.31 -12.66
N HIS A 120 -0.28 1.28 -11.94
CA HIS A 120 -0.54 1.15 -10.50
C HIS A 120 -1.50 0.00 -10.18
N LYS A 121 -2.45 -0.30 -11.07
CA LYS A 121 -3.37 -1.43 -10.84
C LYS A 121 -2.63 -2.75 -10.73
N GLU A 122 -1.70 -2.99 -11.66
CA GLU A 122 -0.88 -4.20 -11.65
C GLU A 122 0.04 -4.24 -10.44
N GLY A 123 0.67 -3.11 -10.12
CA GLY A 123 1.57 -3.00 -8.97
C GLY A 123 0.87 -3.26 -7.65
N TRP A 124 -0.30 -2.67 -7.42
CA TRP A 124 -1.07 -2.90 -6.21
C TRP A 124 -1.64 -4.31 -6.12
N THR A 125 -2.06 -4.89 -7.25
CA THR A 125 -2.54 -6.27 -7.29
C THR A 125 -1.42 -7.22 -6.86
N TRP A 126 -0.22 -7.03 -7.40
CA TRP A 126 0.95 -7.80 -7.00
C TRP A 126 1.25 -7.66 -5.51
N TYR A 127 1.24 -6.43 -5.02
CA TYR A 127 1.53 -6.17 -3.60
C TYR A 127 0.51 -6.84 -2.68
N LEU A 128 -0.77 -6.76 -2.99
CA LEU A 128 -1.81 -7.41 -2.17
C LEU A 128 -1.64 -8.93 -2.12
N ASN A 129 -1.16 -9.54 -3.19
CA ASN A 129 -0.85 -10.98 -3.18
C ASN A 129 0.31 -11.29 -2.24
N VAL A 130 1.37 -10.47 -2.28
CA VAL A 130 2.52 -10.64 -1.38
C VAL A 130 2.10 -10.41 0.08
N LEU A 131 1.32 -9.36 0.33
CA LEU A 131 0.78 -9.06 1.65
C LEU A 131 -0.02 -10.26 2.21
N ALA A 132 -0.89 -10.84 1.38
CA ALA A 132 -1.69 -11.99 1.78
C ALA A 132 -0.80 -13.16 2.24
N GLU A 133 0.23 -13.49 1.48
CA GLU A 133 1.16 -14.56 1.86
C GLU A 133 1.81 -14.30 3.21
N GLN A 134 2.24 -13.07 3.47
CA GLN A 134 2.94 -12.75 4.70
C GLN A 134 2.00 -12.71 5.91
N VAL A 135 0.80 -12.17 5.74
CA VAL A 135 -0.20 -12.16 6.82
C VAL A 135 -0.64 -13.59 7.16
N GLU A 136 -0.86 -14.42 6.15
CA GLU A 136 -1.27 -15.81 6.36
C GLU A 136 -0.20 -16.63 7.08
N LYS A 137 1.08 -16.37 6.81
CA LYS A 137 2.18 -16.99 7.55
C LYS A 137 2.19 -16.59 9.02
N VAL A 138 1.95 -15.31 9.32
CA VAL A 138 1.87 -14.82 10.69
C VAL A 138 0.69 -15.43 11.41
N ALA A 139 -0.47 -15.49 10.77
CA ALA A 139 -1.69 -16.05 11.35
C ALA A 139 -1.58 -17.55 11.62
N ALA A 140 -0.73 -18.27 10.87
CA ALA A 140 -0.51 -19.72 11.04
C ALA A 140 0.45 -20.07 12.17
N GLN A 141 1.12 -19.07 12.75
CA GLN A 141 2.09 -19.29 13.85
C GLN A 141 1.39 -19.41 15.25
#